data_b4cc43b19a461c2aa0c07d609f9e7c0d
#
_entry.id   b4cc43b19a461c2aa0c07d609f9e7c0d
#
_cell.length_a   1.000
_cell.length_b   1.000
_cell.length_c   1.000
_cell.angle_alpha   90.00
_cell.angle_beta   90.00
_cell.angle_gamma   90.00
#
_symmetry.space_group_name_H-M   'P 1'
#
loop_
_entity.id
_entity.type
_entity.pdbx_description
1 polymer ?
#
loop_
_entity_poly.entity_id
_entity_poly.type
_entity_poly.pdbx_seq_one_letter_code
_entity_poly.pdbx_strand_id
1 'polypeptide(L)'
;MERKLQNRRVRANPALWQATVTGELTMKRMMVAGLTVVSWLATAAEAPFYESGFVFDPAVVESHGHVHASSIVECPNGDLRAVWYENGPALPEGYYAEDRDKSDNVRIGGARRPAGATAWETPFVMADTFGVSDNNPCMVVDDEKRLWLIYPTLLGVPDWTWGSGLVRYRVASDYEKPGAPNWDKSDILIPRVDDLRPMVDAYLDEMVASGQWTEERRAELAKRVEQMFANPLAQRLGWMPRAHPLVRSDGAVVVPLSNENFSIPCMAITRDGGETWTFSNLVPEAGLTQPTLVEFPDGDIHAFFRNGGPERRIKRSISKDGGMTWGAITTTDLLHPGAGIEAIVLNNGHLLMAYNDVEEGPRDKLAVSISDDRGETWKWTRHLEDTPDSRFDYPSIVQAKDGTLHATYSFNLETIKHVHFNEAWVMEGD
;
A
#
# COMPACT_ATOMS: atom_id res chain seq x y z
N MET A 1 21.92 -8.00 -58.82
CA MET A 1 21.70 -6.95 -59.86
C MET A 1 21.76 -5.61 -59.21
N GLU A 2 22.88 -4.94 -59.42
CA GLU A 2 23.27 -3.63 -58.89
C GLU A 2 22.47 -2.49 -59.55
N ARG A 3 22.37 -1.36 -58.80
CA ARG A 3 22.56 0.04 -59.20
C ARG A 3 22.38 0.91 -57.97
N LYS A 4 23.36 1.43 -57.34
CA LYS A 4 24.39 2.50 -57.48
C LYS A 4 23.82 3.88 -57.88
N LEU A 5 24.15 4.83 -56.94
CA LEU A 5 24.59 6.23 -57.10
C LEU A 5 23.47 7.30 -57.29
N GLN A 6 23.49 8.48 -56.68
CA GLN A 6 24.62 9.43 -56.56
C GLN A 6 24.34 10.55 -55.58
N ASN A 7 25.40 10.99 -54.92
CA ASN A 7 25.60 12.24 -54.18
C ASN A 7 25.26 13.52 -54.92
N ARG A 8 24.82 14.55 -54.23
CA ARG A 8 25.25 15.94 -54.49
C ARG A 8 25.38 16.75 -53.23
N ARG A 9 26.63 17.10 -52.91
CA ARG A 9 27.03 18.20 -52.03
C ARG A 9 26.90 19.52 -52.79
N VAL A 10 26.41 20.57 -52.11
CA VAL A 10 26.64 21.96 -52.52
C VAL A 10 27.25 22.71 -51.36
N ARG A 11 28.48 23.18 -51.61
CA ARG A 11 29.19 24.16 -50.79
C ARG A 11 28.76 25.57 -51.29
N ALA A 12 28.67 26.53 -50.38
CA ALA A 12 28.89 27.95 -50.74
C ALA A 12 29.40 28.73 -49.52
N ASN A 13 30.24 29.62 -49.88
CA ASN A 13 31.33 30.32 -49.22
C ASN A 13 30.89 31.67 -48.59
N PRO A 14 31.68 32.30 -47.72
CA PRO A 14 31.33 33.53 -47.01
C PRO A 14 31.98 34.76 -47.65
N ALA A 15 31.41 35.94 -47.46
CA ALA A 15 32.13 37.21 -47.57
C ALA A 15 31.35 38.38 -46.94
N LEU A 16 31.91 38.96 -45.94
CA LEU A 16 32.28 40.38 -45.72
C LEU A 16 31.21 41.48 -45.96
N TRP A 17 30.91 42.22 -44.92
CA TRP A 17 31.02 43.67 -44.91
C TRP A 17 31.32 44.22 -43.53
N GLN A 18 32.51 44.85 -43.37
CA GLN A 18 32.87 45.77 -42.27
C GLN A 18 32.31 47.16 -42.60
N ALA A 19 31.78 47.81 -41.60
CA ALA A 19 31.63 49.26 -41.60
C ALA A 19 31.96 49.81 -40.22
N THR A 20 33.07 50.51 -40.17
CA THR A 20 33.59 51.30 -39.03
C THR A 20 32.80 52.59 -38.94
N VAL A 21 32.27 52.95 -37.78
CA VAL A 21 31.96 54.36 -37.43
C VAL A 21 32.44 54.59 -35.98
N THR A 22 33.42 55.47 -35.86
CA THR A 22 33.91 56.09 -34.64
C THR A 22 32.96 57.22 -34.22
N GLY A 23 32.54 57.23 -32.98
CA GLY A 23 31.80 58.31 -32.36
C GLY A 23 31.88 58.23 -30.85
N GLU A 24 32.77 59.01 -30.26
CA GLU A 24 32.82 59.22 -28.80
C GLU A 24 31.56 59.96 -28.35
N LEU A 25 30.90 59.40 -27.39
CA LEU A 25 29.90 60.10 -26.57
C LEU A 25 30.01 59.66 -25.14
N THR A 26 30.52 60.56 -24.32
CA THR A 26 30.51 60.54 -22.86
C THR A 26 29.10 60.35 -22.32
N MET A 27 28.85 59.23 -21.70
CA MET A 27 27.59 59.02 -20.97
C MET A 27 27.84 58.92 -19.47
N LYS A 28 27.24 59.88 -18.75
CA LYS A 28 27.12 59.90 -17.30
C LYS A 28 26.46 58.64 -16.79
N ARG A 29 27.11 57.97 -15.83
CA ARG A 29 26.53 56.85 -15.10
C ARG A 29 25.35 57.33 -14.26
N MET A 30 24.15 56.97 -14.64
CA MET A 30 22.98 56.91 -13.77
C MET A 30 22.90 55.50 -13.20
N MET A 31 23.20 55.36 -11.89
CA MET A 31 22.85 54.16 -11.11
C MET A 31 21.34 54.10 -10.97
N VAL A 32 20.69 53.23 -11.71
CA VAL A 32 19.33 52.82 -11.39
C VAL A 32 19.43 51.64 -10.44
N ALA A 33 19.18 51.91 -9.16
CA ALA A 33 18.97 50.82 -8.17
C ALA A 33 17.66 50.10 -8.49
N GLY A 34 17.77 48.97 -9.19
CA GLY A 34 16.64 48.06 -9.36
C GLY A 34 16.27 47.41 -8.02
N LEU A 35 15.23 47.91 -7.38
CA LEU A 35 14.58 47.15 -6.31
C LEU A 35 13.90 45.94 -6.95
N THR A 36 14.52 44.77 -6.82
CA THR A 36 13.83 43.49 -7.06
C THR A 36 12.90 43.26 -5.86
N VAL A 37 11.63 43.61 -6.03
CA VAL A 37 10.58 43.18 -5.11
C VAL A 37 10.39 41.70 -5.36
N VAL A 38 11.01 40.85 -4.55
CA VAL A 38 10.64 39.44 -4.44
C VAL A 38 9.31 39.43 -3.69
N SER A 39 8.20 39.41 -4.45
CA SER A 39 6.90 39.13 -3.87
C SER A 39 6.90 37.66 -3.43
N TRP A 40 7.04 37.45 -2.14
CA TRP A 40 6.63 36.21 -1.52
C TRP A 40 5.10 36.16 -1.67
N LEU A 41 4.62 35.41 -2.66
CA LEU A 41 3.25 34.91 -2.61
C LEU A 41 3.21 33.94 -1.44
N ALA A 42 2.81 34.42 -0.28
CA ALA A 42 2.35 33.53 0.77
C ALA A 42 1.14 32.82 0.16
N THR A 43 1.29 31.55 -0.20
CA THR A 43 0.16 30.68 -0.44
C THR A 43 -0.67 30.71 0.84
N ALA A 44 -1.91 31.20 0.74
CA ALA A 44 -2.82 31.12 1.88
C ALA A 44 -2.84 29.67 2.33
N ALA A 45 -2.64 29.45 3.64
CA ALA A 45 -2.76 28.11 4.19
C ALA A 45 -4.13 27.56 3.80
N GLU A 46 -4.15 26.35 3.29
CA GLU A 46 -5.40 25.71 2.91
C GLU A 46 -6.30 25.58 4.14
N ALA A 47 -7.58 25.92 4.01
CA ALA A 47 -8.51 25.81 5.12
C ALA A 47 -8.75 24.32 5.45
N PRO A 48 -8.74 23.93 6.72
CA PRO A 48 -9.00 22.54 7.11
C PRO A 48 -10.41 22.12 6.71
N PHE A 49 -10.53 20.91 6.16
CA PHE A 49 -11.83 20.30 5.87
C PHE A 49 -11.81 18.80 6.12
N TYR A 50 -12.98 18.24 6.42
CA TYR A 50 -13.23 16.81 6.62
C TYR A 50 -14.66 16.48 6.21
N GLU A 51 -14.80 15.46 5.40
CA GLU A 51 -16.08 14.88 4.99
C GLU A 51 -16.04 13.36 5.16
N SER A 52 -17.15 12.73 5.51
CA SER A 52 -17.23 11.29 5.64
C SER A 52 -18.55 10.73 5.13
N GLY A 53 -18.51 9.49 4.65
CA GLY A 53 -19.69 8.76 4.20
C GLY A 53 -19.37 7.28 4.02
N PHE A 54 -20.38 6.47 3.76
CA PHE A 54 -20.19 5.06 3.45
C PHE A 54 -19.98 4.86 1.95
N VAL A 55 -19.14 3.88 1.59
CA VAL A 55 -19.01 3.42 0.20
C VAL A 55 -20.32 2.78 -0.26
N PHE A 56 -20.98 2.08 0.64
CA PHE A 56 -22.33 1.56 0.47
C PHE A 56 -23.03 1.47 1.82
N ASP A 57 -24.35 1.64 1.80
CA ASP A 57 -25.18 1.48 2.99
C ASP A 57 -25.53 0.00 3.19
N PRO A 58 -25.10 -0.64 4.28
CA PRO A 58 -25.38 -2.05 4.52
C PRO A 58 -26.88 -2.35 4.67
N ALA A 59 -27.70 -1.34 4.97
CA ALA A 59 -29.15 -1.51 5.05
C ALA A 59 -29.83 -1.57 3.67
N VAL A 60 -29.19 -1.08 2.62
CA VAL A 60 -29.74 -1.01 1.26
C VAL A 60 -29.17 -2.10 0.36
N VAL A 61 -27.90 -2.46 0.53
CA VAL A 61 -27.26 -3.56 -0.18
C VAL A 61 -27.50 -4.83 0.63
N GLU A 62 -27.90 -5.94 -0.01
CA GLU A 62 -28.03 -7.23 0.66
C GLU A 62 -26.78 -7.49 1.50
N SER A 63 -26.98 -7.61 2.82
CA SER A 63 -25.89 -7.83 3.75
C SER A 63 -25.20 -9.15 3.42
N HIS A 64 -23.91 -9.07 3.10
CA HIS A 64 -23.08 -10.22 2.81
C HIS A 64 -22.31 -10.72 4.05
N GLY A 65 -22.76 -10.33 5.24
CA GLY A 65 -22.23 -10.81 6.51
C GLY A 65 -20.96 -10.09 6.94
N HIS A 66 -19.81 -10.44 6.42
CA HIS A 66 -18.51 -9.89 6.83
C HIS A 66 -17.88 -9.06 5.70
N VAL A 67 -17.65 -7.78 5.97
CA VAL A 67 -17.04 -6.82 5.03
C VAL A 67 -15.75 -6.29 5.63
N HIS A 68 -14.60 -6.50 4.95
CA HIS A 68 -13.33 -6.18 5.60
C HIS A 68 -12.19 -5.85 4.60
N ALA A 69 -11.12 -5.21 5.13
CA ALA A 69 -9.85 -4.97 4.46
C ALA A 69 -9.96 -4.19 3.14
N SER A 70 -10.35 -2.92 3.22
CA SER A 70 -10.44 -2.06 2.04
C SER A 70 -9.08 -1.65 1.48
N SER A 71 -9.06 -1.34 0.18
CA SER A 71 -8.00 -0.62 -0.51
C SER A 71 -8.63 0.40 -1.45
N ILE A 72 -8.05 1.61 -1.54
CA ILE A 72 -8.54 2.71 -2.37
C ILE A 72 -7.44 3.23 -3.29
N VAL A 73 -7.77 3.56 -4.53
CA VAL A 73 -6.87 4.24 -5.48
C VAL A 73 -7.57 5.38 -6.21
N GLU A 74 -6.81 6.41 -6.59
CA GLU A 74 -7.25 7.39 -7.58
C GLU A 74 -6.78 6.93 -8.97
N CYS A 75 -7.71 6.86 -9.90
CA CYS A 75 -7.44 6.54 -11.30
C CYS A 75 -6.87 7.76 -12.06
N PRO A 76 -6.20 7.59 -13.22
CA PRO A 76 -5.69 8.70 -14.01
C PRO A 76 -6.74 9.74 -14.42
N ASN A 77 -7.99 9.34 -14.62
CA ASN A 77 -9.12 10.23 -14.93
C ASN A 77 -9.73 10.93 -13.70
N GLY A 78 -9.20 10.70 -12.49
CA GLY A 78 -9.69 11.28 -11.24
C GLY A 78 -10.83 10.48 -10.57
N ASP A 79 -11.23 9.33 -11.13
CA ASP A 79 -12.15 8.44 -10.44
C ASP A 79 -11.47 7.81 -9.23
N LEU A 80 -12.21 7.61 -8.15
CA LEU A 80 -11.78 6.74 -7.05
C LEU A 80 -12.32 5.33 -7.25
N ARG A 81 -11.49 4.34 -6.95
CA ARG A 81 -11.92 2.94 -6.85
C ARG A 81 -11.57 2.41 -5.47
N ALA A 82 -12.52 1.71 -4.85
CA ALA A 82 -12.33 0.99 -3.61
C ALA A 82 -12.63 -0.49 -3.82
N VAL A 83 -11.89 -1.35 -3.12
CA VAL A 83 -12.14 -2.80 -3.04
C VAL A 83 -12.09 -3.24 -1.59
N TRP A 84 -12.71 -4.36 -1.30
CA TRP A 84 -12.72 -5.03 0.01
C TRP A 84 -13.04 -6.51 -0.21
N TYR A 85 -12.92 -7.34 0.82
CA TYR A 85 -13.51 -8.66 0.75
C TYR A 85 -14.81 -8.74 1.55
N GLU A 86 -15.70 -9.60 1.09
CA GLU A 86 -17.04 -9.81 1.65
C GLU A 86 -17.52 -11.24 1.44
N ASN A 87 -18.48 -11.71 2.24
CA ASN A 87 -19.16 -12.96 1.91
C ASN A 87 -20.10 -12.74 0.72
N GLY A 88 -19.98 -13.58 -0.27
CA GLY A 88 -20.93 -13.68 -1.38
C GLY A 88 -22.15 -14.53 -1.04
N PRO A 89 -22.98 -14.89 -2.05
CA PRO A 89 -24.13 -15.78 -1.89
C PRO A 89 -23.73 -17.12 -1.27
N ALA A 90 -24.70 -17.76 -0.60
CA ALA A 90 -24.53 -19.09 -0.06
C ALA A 90 -24.13 -20.09 -1.14
N LEU A 91 -23.17 -20.95 -0.81
CA LEU A 91 -22.71 -22.03 -1.69
C LEU A 91 -23.54 -23.31 -1.45
N PRO A 92 -23.48 -24.29 -2.39
CA PRO A 92 -24.10 -25.59 -2.21
C PRO A 92 -23.62 -26.33 -0.95
N GLU A 93 -24.35 -27.37 -0.54
CA GLU A 93 -23.93 -28.25 0.56
C GLU A 93 -22.54 -28.85 0.29
N GLY A 94 -21.70 -28.91 1.34
CA GLY A 94 -20.33 -29.44 1.29
C GLY A 94 -19.24 -28.38 1.23
N TYR A 95 -19.59 -27.11 1.07
CA TYR A 95 -18.64 -26.01 1.18
C TYR A 95 -18.54 -25.50 2.62
N TYR A 96 -17.37 -24.97 2.99
CA TYR A 96 -17.15 -24.40 4.31
C TYR A 96 -17.73 -22.98 4.41
N ALA A 97 -18.63 -22.76 5.36
CA ALA A 97 -19.36 -21.51 5.54
C ALA A 97 -19.54 -21.09 7.01
N GLU A 98 -18.73 -21.62 7.93
CA GLU A 98 -18.89 -21.39 9.36
C GLU A 98 -18.16 -20.14 9.86
N ASP A 99 -17.02 -19.78 9.23
CA ASP A 99 -16.20 -18.64 9.58
C ASP A 99 -16.36 -17.56 8.49
N ARG A 100 -16.81 -16.39 8.87
CA ARG A 100 -17.17 -15.32 7.91
C ARG A 100 -16.02 -14.87 7.03
N ASP A 101 -14.83 -14.70 7.58
CA ASP A 101 -13.65 -14.21 6.84
C ASP A 101 -12.85 -15.31 6.15
N LYS A 102 -13.22 -16.59 6.36
CA LYS A 102 -12.54 -17.75 5.80
C LYS A 102 -13.51 -18.71 5.08
N SER A 103 -14.76 -18.32 4.96
CA SER A 103 -15.75 -19.12 4.26
C SER A 103 -15.46 -19.22 2.77
N ASP A 104 -15.79 -20.36 2.16
CA ASP A 104 -15.56 -20.62 0.73
C ASP A 104 -16.33 -19.67 -0.22
N ASN A 105 -17.27 -18.88 0.31
CA ASN A 105 -18.00 -17.86 -0.43
C ASN A 105 -17.46 -16.44 -0.26
N VAL A 106 -16.28 -16.26 0.31
CA VAL A 106 -15.66 -14.94 0.40
C VAL A 106 -15.12 -14.51 -0.97
N ARG A 107 -15.49 -13.31 -1.39
CA ARG A 107 -15.13 -12.72 -2.69
C ARG A 107 -14.63 -11.29 -2.52
N ILE A 108 -14.06 -10.72 -3.57
CA ILE A 108 -13.64 -9.31 -3.61
C ILE A 108 -14.79 -8.48 -4.19
N GLY A 109 -15.35 -7.59 -3.36
CA GLY A 109 -16.25 -6.52 -3.77
C GLY A 109 -15.49 -5.29 -4.23
N GLY A 110 -16.15 -4.41 -4.97
CA GLY A 110 -15.59 -3.14 -5.39
C GLY A 110 -16.65 -2.09 -5.66
N ALA A 111 -16.25 -0.83 -5.60
CA ALA A 111 -17.08 0.31 -5.99
C ALA A 111 -16.23 1.36 -6.72
N ARG A 112 -16.90 2.20 -7.52
CA ARG A 112 -16.33 3.35 -8.21
C ARG A 112 -17.03 4.62 -7.77
N ARG A 113 -16.27 5.68 -7.57
CA ARG A 113 -16.77 7.05 -7.44
C ARG A 113 -16.22 7.87 -8.60
N PRO A 114 -17.05 8.29 -9.57
CA PRO A 114 -16.60 9.10 -10.69
C PRO A 114 -16.00 10.42 -10.22
N ALA A 115 -15.03 10.94 -10.97
CA ALA A 115 -14.42 12.25 -10.71
C ALA A 115 -15.49 13.34 -10.55
N GLY A 116 -15.39 14.10 -9.45
CA GLY A 116 -16.36 15.15 -9.12
C GLY A 116 -17.72 14.68 -8.61
N ALA A 117 -17.97 13.37 -8.52
CA ALA A 117 -19.18 12.86 -7.91
C ALA A 117 -19.10 12.90 -6.37
N THR A 118 -20.24 13.13 -5.73
CA THR A 118 -20.36 13.12 -4.26
C THR A 118 -20.68 11.74 -3.68
N ALA A 119 -21.13 10.80 -4.52
CA ALA A 119 -21.53 9.46 -4.10
C ALA A 119 -20.79 8.38 -4.87
N TRP A 120 -20.65 7.22 -4.24
CA TRP A 120 -20.17 5.99 -4.83
C TRP A 120 -21.26 5.36 -5.71
N GLU A 121 -20.86 4.71 -6.81
CA GLU A 121 -21.74 3.87 -7.61
C GLU A 121 -22.07 2.58 -6.84
N THR A 122 -23.12 1.88 -7.29
CA THR A 122 -23.51 0.58 -6.71
C THR A 122 -22.33 -0.39 -6.72
N PRO A 123 -22.03 -1.09 -5.62
CA PRO A 123 -20.99 -2.10 -5.55
C PRO A 123 -21.15 -3.20 -6.61
N PHE A 124 -20.02 -3.76 -7.01
CA PHE A 124 -19.94 -4.85 -7.99
C PHE A 124 -18.91 -5.89 -7.54
N VAL A 125 -18.99 -7.09 -8.08
CA VAL A 125 -17.99 -8.13 -7.84
C VAL A 125 -16.72 -7.82 -8.64
N MET A 126 -15.61 -7.64 -7.93
CA MET A 126 -14.31 -7.34 -8.53
C MET A 126 -13.53 -8.61 -8.89
N ALA A 127 -13.61 -9.62 -8.01
CA ALA A 127 -13.07 -10.95 -8.22
C ALA A 127 -13.86 -11.97 -7.36
N ASP A 128 -14.04 -13.16 -7.89
CA ASP A 128 -14.71 -14.26 -7.20
C ASP A 128 -14.14 -15.57 -7.74
N THR A 129 -13.56 -16.39 -6.87
CA THR A 129 -13.06 -17.72 -7.20
C THR A 129 -14.00 -18.73 -6.55
N PHE A 130 -14.87 -19.34 -7.34
CA PHE A 130 -15.89 -20.25 -6.85
C PHE A 130 -15.34 -21.33 -5.93
N GLY A 131 -15.93 -21.43 -4.73
CA GLY A 131 -15.66 -22.50 -3.77
C GLY A 131 -14.36 -22.37 -2.99
N VAL A 132 -13.76 -21.18 -2.99
CA VAL A 132 -12.59 -20.82 -2.16
C VAL A 132 -12.66 -19.36 -1.74
N SER A 133 -11.98 -19.00 -0.68
CA SER A 133 -12.04 -17.67 -0.08
C SER A 133 -11.03 -16.72 -0.72
N ASP A 134 -11.49 -15.67 -1.41
CA ASP A 134 -10.66 -14.56 -1.90
C ASP A 134 -10.62 -13.43 -0.85
N ASN A 135 -9.42 -13.04 -0.36
CA ASN A 135 -9.26 -12.16 0.80
C ASN A 135 -8.31 -10.99 0.55
N ASN A 136 -8.22 -10.08 1.52
CA ASN A 136 -7.22 -9.02 1.67
C ASN A 136 -6.76 -8.38 0.35
N PRO A 137 -7.67 -7.80 -0.44
CA PRO A 137 -7.29 -7.17 -1.69
C PRO A 137 -6.48 -5.90 -1.45
N CYS A 138 -5.49 -5.66 -2.29
CA CYS A 138 -4.87 -4.37 -2.43
C CYS A 138 -4.77 -3.98 -3.90
N MET A 139 -4.83 -2.68 -4.16
CA MET A 139 -4.74 -2.13 -5.51
C MET A 139 -3.58 -1.14 -5.61
N VAL A 140 -3.11 -0.94 -6.83
CA VAL A 140 -2.24 0.19 -7.19
C VAL A 140 -2.44 0.51 -8.68
N VAL A 141 -2.21 1.76 -9.06
CA VAL A 141 -2.10 2.16 -10.46
C VAL A 141 -0.62 2.43 -10.73
N ASP A 142 -0.03 1.71 -11.69
CA ASP A 142 1.37 1.84 -12.02
C ASP A 142 1.65 3.02 -12.99
N ASP A 143 2.93 3.28 -13.29
CA ASP A 143 3.35 4.37 -14.17
C ASP A 143 2.89 4.20 -15.63
N GLU A 144 2.62 2.96 -16.05
CA GLU A 144 2.00 2.65 -17.34
C GLU A 144 0.47 2.80 -17.32
N LYS A 145 -0.07 3.31 -16.20
CA LYS A 145 -1.51 3.51 -15.96
C LYS A 145 -2.31 2.22 -16.00
N ARG A 146 -1.73 1.12 -15.55
CA ARG A 146 -2.44 -0.14 -15.38
C ARG A 146 -2.91 -0.26 -13.93
N LEU A 147 -4.14 -0.69 -13.74
CA LEU A 147 -4.67 -1.03 -12.43
C LEU A 147 -4.25 -2.46 -12.09
N TRP A 148 -3.63 -2.63 -10.94
CA TRP A 148 -3.34 -3.92 -10.34
C TRP A 148 -4.31 -4.22 -9.22
N LEU A 149 -4.78 -5.45 -9.16
CA LEU A 149 -5.49 -6.04 -8.02
C LEU A 149 -4.70 -7.24 -7.55
N ILE A 150 -4.24 -7.24 -6.30
CA ILE A 150 -3.44 -8.30 -5.70
C ILE A 150 -4.16 -8.80 -4.45
N TYR A 151 -4.34 -10.12 -4.35
CA TYR A 151 -5.10 -10.72 -3.27
C TYR A 151 -4.73 -12.19 -3.07
N PRO A 152 -4.83 -12.76 -1.86
CA PRO A 152 -4.70 -14.18 -1.63
C PRO A 152 -6.02 -14.90 -1.83
N THR A 153 -5.95 -16.12 -2.36
CA THR A 153 -7.04 -17.10 -2.35
C THR A 153 -6.67 -18.20 -1.36
N LEU A 154 -7.52 -18.44 -0.36
CA LEU A 154 -7.29 -19.47 0.67
C LEU A 154 -7.70 -20.83 0.13
N LEU A 155 -6.77 -21.78 0.09
CA LEU A 155 -6.95 -23.08 -0.54
C LEU A 155 -7.27 -24.20 0.44
N GLY A 156 -7.03 -24.01 1.72
CA GLY A 156 -7.12 -25.05 2.76
C GLY A 156 -7.95 -24.63 3.97
N VAL A 157 -9.18 -24.21 3.77
CA VAL A 157 -10.14 -23.92 4.83
C VAL A 157 -10.99 -25.17 5.16
N PRO A 158 -11.32 -25.42 6.45
CA PRO A 158 -10.97 -24.62 7.64
C PRO A 158 -9.57 -24.90 8.22
N ASP A 159 -8.92 -26.01 7.82
CA ASP A 159 -7.77 -26.55 8.57
C ASP A 159 -6.49 -25.75 8.42
N TRP A 160 -6.22 -25.20 7.24
CA TRP A 160 -5.00 -24.47 6.95
C TRP A 160 -5.26 -23.02 6.53
N THR A 161 -6.11 -22.37 7.21
CA THR A 161 -6.62 -21.00 7.08
C THR A 161 -5.72 -20.01 6.31
N TRP A 162 -5.21 -18.94 6.94
CA TRP A 162 -4.37 -17.92 6.31
C TRP A 162 -3.07 -18.51 5.71
N GLY A 163 -2.53 -19.55 6.33
CA GLY A 163 -1.33 -20.23 5.83
C GLY A 163 -1.51 -20.96 4.49
N SER A 164 -2.74 -21.14 4.01
CA SER A 164 -3.04 -21.72 2.69
C SER A 164 -3.12 -20.69 1.56
N GLY A 165 -2.99 -19.40 1.88
CA GLY A 165 -3.16 -18.31 0.93
C GLY A 165 -2.21 -18.40 -0.26
N LEU A 166 -2.78 -18.50 -1.46
CA LEU A 166 -2.09 -18.39 -2.74
C LEU A 166 -2.24 -16.95 -3.25
N VAL A 167 -1.14 -16.20 -3.32
CA VAL A 167 -1.20 -14.84 -3.83
C VAL A 167 -1.52 -14.84 -5.33
N ARG A 168 -2.51 -14.07 -5.69
CA ARG A 168 -2.91 -13.83 -7.09
C ARG A 168 -2.78 -12.36 -7.42
N TYR A 169 -2.58 -12.05 -8.70
CA TYR A 169 -2.68 -10.68 -9.18
C TYR A 169 -3.40 -10.63 -10.51
N ARG A 170 -4.07 -9.53 -10.75
CA ARG A 170 -4.74 -9.19 -12.00
C ARG A 170 -4.30 -7.80 -12.42
N VAL A 171 -4.17 -7.58 -13.72
CA VAL A 171 -3.78 -6.29 -14.30
C VAL A 171 -4.78 -5.91 -15.38
N ALA A 172 -5.19 -4.65 -15.39
CA ALA A 172 -6.11 -4.12 -16.39
C ALA A 172 -5.72 -2.72 -16.84
N SER A 173 -5.86 -2.45 -18.14
CA SER A 173 -5.76 -1.12 -18.75
C SER A 173 -7.13 -0.47 -19.00
N ASP A 174 -8.22 -1.25 -18.98
CA ASP A 174 -9.59 -0.80 -19.22
C ASP A 174 -10.41 -0.81 -17.91
N TYR A 175 -10.14 0.14 -17.03
CA TYR A 175 -10.78 0.24 -15.71
C TYR A 175 -11.46 1.59 -15.43
N GLU A 176 -11.29 2.58 -16.30
CA GLU A 176 -11.88 3.92 -16.17
C GLU A 176 -13.35 3.95 -16.65
N LYS A 177 -14.16 2.96 -16.21
CA LYS A 177 -15.56 2.77 -16.57
C LYS A 177 -16.35 2.18 -15.40
N PRO A 178 -17.69 2.20 -15.41
CA PRO A 178 -18.52 1.53 -14.41
C PRO A 178 -18.25 0.02 -14.32
N GLY A 179 -18.38 -0.55 -13.11
CA GLY A 179 -18.23 -1.97 -12.85
C GLY A 179 -16.77 -2.45 -12.79
N ALA A 180 -16.60 -3.77 -12.79
CA ALA A 180 -15.30 -4.41 -12.76
C ALA A 180 -14.53 -4.20 -14.08
N PRO A 181 -13.18 -4.11 -14.02
CA PRO A 181 -12.34 -4.05 -15.21
C PRO A 181 -12.42 -5.33 -16.04
N ASN A 182 -12.09 -5.21 -17.32
CA ASN A 182 -11.66 -6.36 -18.09
C ASN A 182 -10.18 -6.61 -17.78
N TRP A 183 -9.89 -7.78 -17.23
CA TRP A 183 -8.54 -8.13 -16.84
C TRP A 183 -7.71 -8.56 -18.04
N ASP A 184 -6.65 -7.82 -18.35
CA ASP A 184 -5.71 -8.15 -19.43
C ASP A 184 -4.80 -9.31 -19.04
N LYS A 185 -4.47 -9.41 -17.74
CA LYS A 185 -3.65 -10.45 -17.16
C LYS A 185 -4.26 -10.95 -15.84
N SER A 186 -4.16 -12.26 -15.62
CA SER A 186 -4.46 -12.90 -14.33
C SER A 186 -3.45 -14.01 -14.11
N ASP A 187 -2.70 -13.93 -13.01
CA ASP A 187 -1.65 -14.90 -12.71
C ASP A 187 -1.48 -15.08 -11.19
N ILE A 188 -0.54 -15.93 -10.81
CA ILE A 188 -0.18 -16.21 -9.41
C ILE A 188 1.22 -15.70 -9.11
N LEU A 189 1.43 -15.31 -7.85
CA LEU A 189 2.71 -14.89 -7.32
C LEU A 189 3.14 -15.88 -6.23
N ILE A 190 4.20 -16.63 -6.48
CA ILE A 190 4.74 -17.61 -5.53
C ILE A 190 6.12 -17.15 -5.07
N PRO A 191 6.24 -16.57 -3.88
CA PRO A 191 7.53 -16.18 -3.32
C PRO A 191 8.47 -17.38 -3.14
N ARG A 192 9.75 -17.13 -3.41
CA ARG A 192 10.84 -18.06 -3.18
C ARG A 192 11.93 -17.34 -2.42
N VAL A 193 12.06 -17.67 -1.14
CA VAL A 193 13.02 -17.07 -0.23
C VAL A 193 13.88 -18.18 0.38
N ASP A 194 15.20 -18.00 0.37
CA ASP A 194 16.14 -19.06 0.76
C ASP A 194 16.37 -19.13 2.27
N ASP A 195 16.28 -18.00 2.96
CA ASP A 195 16.67 -17.88 4.38
C ASP A 195 15.51 -18.06 5.36
N LEU A 196 14.38 -18.58 4.92
CA LEU A 196 13.17 -18.69 5.76
C LEU A 196 13.41 -19.61 6.99
N ARG A 197 14.06 -20.77 6.80
CA ARG A 197 14.29 -21.72 7.90
C ARG A 197 15.25 -21.18 8.96
N PRO A 198 16.43 -20.66 8.62
CA PRO A 198 17.34 -20.07 9.62
C PRO A 198 16.70 -18.96 10.44
N MET A 199 15.87 -18.12 9.81
CA MET A 199 15.18 -17.02 10.49
C MET A 199 14.12 -17.53 11.48
N VAL A 200 13.33 -18.53 11.08
CA VAL A 200 12.33 -19.14 11.99
C VAL A 200 13.02 -19.76 13.20
N ASP A 201 14.11 -20.51 13.00
CA ASP A 201 14.84 -21.13 14.10
C ASP A 201 15.42 -20.05 15.04
N ALA A 202 16.02 -18.98 14.51
CA ALA A 202 16.52 -17.86 15.31
C ALA A 202 15.42 -17.18 16.15
N TYR A 203 14.24 -16.98 15.56
CA TYR A 203 13.08 -16.42 16.26
C TYR A 203 12.61 -17.32 17.42
N LEU A 204 12.54 -18.65 17.23
CA LEU A 204 12.20 -19.56 18.30
C LEU A 204 13.20 -19.47 19.46
N ASP A 205 14.50 -19.34 19.16
CA ASP A 205 15.55 -19.20 20.17
C ASP A 205 15.47 -17.87 20.91
N GLU A 206 15.19 -16.77 20.20
CA GLU A 206 15.03 -15.43 20.79
C GLU A 206 13.83 -15.36 21.75
N MET A 207 12.70 -15.98 21.40
CA MET A 207 11.51 -15.98 22.25
C MET A 207 11.74 -16.70 23.59
N VAL A 208 12.61 -17.69 23.63
CA VAL A 208 13.05 -18.33 24.88
C VAL A 208 14.05 -17.45 25.61
N ALA A 209 15.06 -16.93 24.91
CA ALA A 209 16.10 -16.11 25.55
C ALA A 209 15.51 -14.81 26.15
N SER A 210 14.45 -14.24 25.58
CA SER A 210 13.72 -13.11 26.13
C SER A 210 12.75 -13.46 27.29
N GLY A 211 12.59 -14.76 27.61
CA GLY A 211 11.68 -15.24 28.64
C GLY A 211 10.19 -15.19 28.26
N GLN A 212 9.85 -14.90 27.00
CA GLN A 212 8.46 -14.90 26.54
C GLN A 212 7.90 -16.32 26.39
N TRP A 213 8.76 -17.28 26.04
CA TRP A 213 8.38 -18.69 25.91
C TRP A 213 9.25 -19.59 26.81
N THR A 214 8.70 -20.78 27.16
CA THR A 214 9.46 -21.83 27.82
C THR A 214 10.14 -22.72 26.78
N GLU A 215 11.13 -23.51 27.24
CA GLU A 215 11.80 -24.52 26.40
C GLU A 215 10.81 -25.58 25.89
N GLU A 216 9.81 -25.95 26.70
CA GLU A 216 8.76 -26.89 26.30
C GLU A 216 7.94 -26.29 25.11
N ARG A 217 7.57 -25.02 25.19
CA ARG A 217 6.85 -24.34 24.13
C ARG A 217 7.67 -24.27 22.86
N ARG A 218 8.95 -23.92 22.97
CA ARG A 218 9.89 -23.93 21.84
C ARG A 218 9.95 -25.31 21.19
N ALA A 219 10.10 -26.38 21.98
CA ALA A 219 10.20 -27.76 21.47
C ALA A 219 8.90 -28.20 20.73
N GLU A 220 7.74 -27.80 21.24
CA GLU A 220 6.45 -28.04 20.58
C GLU A 220 6.39 -27.35 19.22
N LEU A 221 6.74 -26.05 19.18
CA LEU A 221 6.73 -25.26 17.95
C LEU A 221 7.78 -25.74 16.94
N ALA A 222 8.97 -26.13 17.40
CA ALA A 222 10.00 -26.70 16.54
C ALA A 222 9.52 -27.97 15.81
N LYS A 223 8.74 -28.84 16.45
CA LYS A 223 8.14 -30.01 15.78
C LYS A 223 7.16 -29.59 14.69
N ARG A 224 6.35 -28.55 14.94
CA ARG A 224 5.43 -28.01 13.96
C ARG A 224 6.19 -27.38 12.79
N VAL A 225 7.23 -26.62 13.05
CA VAL A 225 8.12 -26.02 12.05
C VAL A 225 8.75 -27.12 11.17
N GLU A 226 9.26 -28.22 11.76
CA GLU A 226 9.77 -29.36 10.99
C GLU A 226 8.72 -29.94 10.02
N GLN A 227 7.48 -30.12 10.50
CA GLN A 227 6.40 -30.62 9.64
C GLN A 227 6.07 -29.65 8.51
N MET A 228 6.08 -28.35 8.78
CA MET A 228 5.83 -27.31 7.76
C MET A 228 6.96 -27.27 6.73
N PHE A 229 8.21 -27.34 7.14
CA PHE A 229 9.34 -27.36 6.21
C PHE A 229 9.49 -28.68 5.44
N ALA A 230 8.97 -29.76 5.95
CA ALA A 230 8.85 -31.03 5.22
C ALA A 230 7.83 -30.95 4.06
N ASN A 231 6.90 -30.00 4.13
CA ASN A 231 5.93 -29.73 3.06
C ASN A 231 6.35 -28.49 2.27
N PRO A 232 6.82 -28.62 1.01
CA PRO A 232 7.23 -27.48 0.18
C PRO A 232 6.13 -26.42 -0.02
N LEU A 233 4.85 -26.79 0.06
CA LEU A 233 3.73 -25.87 -0.08
C LEU A 233 3.66 -24.89 1.10
N ALA A 234 4.03 -25.29 2.31
CA ALA A 234 3.99 -24.42 3.49
C ALA A 234 4.94 -23.21 3.37
N GLN A 235 5.97 -23.30 2.54
CA GLN A 235 6.90 -22.20 2.28
C GLN A 235 6.44 -21.32 1.10
N ARG A 236 5.59 -21.83 0.22
CA ARG A 236 5.10 -21.16 -0.98
C ARG A 236 3.74 -20.51 -0.78
N LEU A 237 2.96 -21.02 0.14
CA LEU A 237 1.63 -20.51 0.50
C LEU A 237 1.69 -19.70 1.78
N GLY A 238 0.59 -18.99 2.09
CA GLY A 238 0.47 -18.15 3.27
C GLY A 238 1.13 -16.79 3.14
N TRP A 239 1.61 -16.43 1.97
CA TRP A 239 2.06 -15.07 1.70
C TRP A 239 0.86 -14.15 1.50
N MET A 240 0.84 -13.02 2.18
CA MET A 240 -0.32 -12.15 2.30
C MET A 240 0.07 -10.70 1.98
N PRO A 241 -0.51 -10.06 0.96
CA PRO A 241 -0.47 -8.62 0.80
C PRO A 241 -1.48 -7.98 1.75
N ARG A 242 -1.30 -6.70 2.11
CA ARG A 242 -2.32 -5.95 2.85
C ARG A 242 -2.37 -4.47 2.50
N ALA A 243 -1.24 -3.78 2.56
CA ALA A 243 -1.15 -2.37 2.17
C ALA A 243 -0.95 -2.23 0.65
N HIS A 244 -1.03 -1.01 0.15
CA HIS A 244 -0.75 -0.75 -1.26
C HIS A 244 0.62 -1.28 -1.68
N PRO A 245 0.74 -1.91 -2.86
CA PRO A 245 2.03 -2.01 -3.52
C PRO A 245 2.63 -0.63 -3.74
N LEU A 246 3.95 -0.53 -3.62
CA LEU A 246 4.68 0.69 -3.92
C LEU A 246 5.04 0.71 -5.42
N VAL A 247 4.67 1.77 -6.13
CA VAL A 247 5.25 2.09 -7.44
C VAL A 247 6.45 2.98 -7.18
N ARG A 248 7.64 2.45 -7.45
CA ARG A 248 8.89 3.18 -7.23
C ARG A 248 9.12 4.24 -8.31
N SER A 249 9.94 5.22 -7.98
CA SER A 249 10.36 6.29 -8.90
C SER A 249 11.03 5.80 -10.20
N ASP A 250 11.51 4.54 -10.24
CA ASP A 250 12.06 3.89 -11.44
C ASP A 250 11.05 2.98 -12.18
N GLY A 251 9.77 3.04 -11.82
CA GLY A 251 8.67 2.28 -12.43
C GLY A 251 8.52 0.85 -11.94
N ALA A 252 9.37 0.37 -11.01
CA ALA A 252 9.20 -0.95 -10.43
C ALA A 252 7.97 -1.00 -9.50
N VAL A 253 7.19 -2.08 -9.60
CA VAL A 253 6.11 -2.37 -8.65
C VAL A 253 6.65 -3.30 -7.57
N VAL A 254 6.57 -2.86 -6.33
CA VAL A 254 7.01 -3.61 -5.13
C VAL A 254 5.78 -4.01 -4.32
N VAL A 255 5.52 -5.30 -4.23
CA VAL A 255 4.40 -5.86 -3.47
C VAL A 255 4.91 -6.28 -2.09
N PRO A 256 4.47 -5.58 -1.01
CA PRO A 256 4.81 -5.96 0.34
C PRO A 256 4.03 -7.22 0.75
N LEU A 257 4.73 -8.24 1.18
CA LEU A 257 4.16 -9.53 1.57
C LEU A 257 4.61 -9.92 2.98
N SER A 258 3.77 -10.66 3.69
CA SER A 258 4.15 -11.36 4.91
C SER A 258 3.65 -12.81 4.86
N ASN A 259 4.45 -13.74 5.40
CA ASN A 259 4.04 -15.14 5.48
C ASN A 259 3.25 -15.40 6.76
N GLU A 260 2.01 -15.84 6.65
CA GLU A 260 1.13 -16.09 7.80
C GLU A 260 1.51 -17.35 8.58
N ASN A 261 2.26 -18.27 7.99
CA ASN A 261 2.75 -19.46 8.71
C ASN A 261 3.92 -19.14 9.65
N PHE A 262 4.73 -18.12 9.28
CA PHE A 262 5.99 -17.82 9.95
C PHE A 262 6.08 -16.39 10.49
N SER A 263 5.12 -15.51 10.15
CA SER A 263 5.11 -14.08 10.50
C SER A 263 6.41 -13.36 10.09
N ILE A 264 6.83 -13.56 8.84
CA ILE A 264 8.07 -13.00 8.30
C ILE A 264 7.75 -12.25 7.00
N PRO A 265 8.14 -10.96 6.88
CA PRO A 265 7.91 -10.18 5.67
C PRO A 265 9.01 -10.39 4.60
N CYS A 266 8.60 -10.27 3.33
CA CYS A 266 9.49 -10.05 2.20
C CYS A 266 8.78 -9.20 1.14
N MET A 267 9.54 -8.70 0.15
CA MET A 267 9.00 -7.91 -0.95
C MET A 267 9.13 -8.67 -2.26
N ALA A 268 8.05 -8.68 -3.05
CA ALA A 268 8.09 -9.17 -4.42
C ALA A 268 8.17 -7.96 -5.37
N ILE A 269 9.13 -7.97 -6.29
CA ILE A 269 9.47 -6.85 -7.15
C ILE A 269 9.37 -7.26 -8.60
N THR A 270 8.63 -6.50 -9.40
CA THR A 270 8.56 -6.65 -10.86
C THR A 270 8.88 -5.33 -11.57
N ARG A 271 9.47 -5.42 -12.78
CA ARG A 271 9.81 -4.29 -13.65
C ARG A 271 9.22 -4.43 -15.05
N ASP A 272 8.50 -5.50 -15.30
CA ASP A 272 8.01 -5.91 -16.61
C ASP A 272 6.51 -6.25 -16.62
N GLY A 273 5.76 -5.62 -15.72
CA GLY A 273 4.32 -5.83 -15.63
C GLY A 273 3.93 -7.21 -15.09
N GLY A 274 4.79 -7.81 -14.25
CA GLY A 274 4.54 -9.10 -13.62
C GLY A 274 4.89 -10.30 -14.50
N GLU A 275 5.68 -10.13 -15.59
CA GLU A 275 6.21 -11.27 -16.35
C GLU A 275 7.27 -12.01 -15.54
N THR A 276 8.12 -11.26 -14.84
CA THR A 276 9.11 -11.81 -13.91
C THR A 276 9.06 -11.15 -12.54
N TRP A 277 9.44 -11.91 -11.53
CA TRP A 277 9.47 -11.47 -10.14
C TRP A 277 10.81 -11.77 -9.49
N THR A 278 11.33 -10.77 -8.79
CA THR A 278 12.48 -10.90 -7.89
C THR A 278 11.98 -10.74 -6.45
N PHE A 279 12.58 -11.49 -5.53
CA PHE A 279 12.19 -11.41 -4.11
C PHE A 279 13.33 -10.80 -3.31
N SER A 280 12.98 -9.94 -2.35
CA SER A 280 13.94 -9.38 -1.41
C SER A 280 14.50 -10.45 -0.47
N ASN A 281 15.59 -10.13 0.22
CA ASN A 281 15.90 -10.81 1.45
C ASN A 281 14.75 -10.66 2.44
N LEU A 282 14.64 -11.59 3.39
CA LEU A 282 13.68 -11.47 4.47
C LEU A 282 13.99 -10.23 5.32
N VAL A 283 12.97 -9.59 5.85
CA VAL A 283 13.13 -8.54 6.86
C VAL A 283 13.74 -9.18 8.12
N PRO A 284 14.76 -8.57 8.75
CA PRO A 284 15.62 -9.25 9.74
C PRO A 284 14.99 -9.43 11.14
N GLU A 285 13.67 -9.53 11.23
CA GLU A 285 12.93 -9.83 12.46
C GLU A 285 11.65 -10.60 12.11
N ALA A 286 11.39 -11.70 12.80
CA ALA A 286 10.11 -12.41 12.71
C ALA A 286 9.09 -11.84 13.70
N GLY A 287 7.82 -12.25 13.58
CA GLY A 287 6.70 -11.67 14.34
C GLY A 287 6.11 -10.41 13.72
N LEU A 288 6.66 -9.96 12.59
CA LEU A 288 6.19 -8.81 11.84
C LEU A 288 5.32 -9.27 10.66
N THR A 289 4.23 -8.53 10.41
CA THR A 289 3.31 -8.84 9.30
C THR A 289 2.84 -7.57 8.60
N GLN A 290 2.20 -7.74 7.46
CA GLN A 290 1.45 -6.72 6.74
C GLN A 290 2.23 -5.39 6.58
N PRO A 291 3.41 -5.42 5.93
CA PRO A 291 4.20 -4.21 5.72
C PRO A 291 3.47 -3.20 4.83
N THR A 292 3.66 -1.90 5.12
CA THR A 292 3.37 -0.79 4.23
C THR A 292 4.68 -0.11 3.84
N LEU A 293 4.81 0.31 2.58
CA LEU A 293 6.05 0.83 2.01
C LEU A 293 5.88 2.26 1.54
N VAL A 294 6.88 3.09 1.79
CA VAL A 294 7.00 4.43 1.22
C VAL A 294 8.40 4.65 0.67
N GLU A 295 8.52 5.33 -0.47
CA GLU A 295 9.80 5.76 -1.06
C GLU A 295 9.97 7.26 -0.84
N PHE A 296 11.14 7.66 -0.35
CA PHE A 296 11.51 9.07 -0.23
C PHE A 296 12.31 9.55 -1.44
N PRO A 297 12.42 10.88 -1.69
CA PRO A 297 13.05 11.43 -2.89
C PRO A 297 14.53 11.04 -3.09
N ASP A 298 15.24 10.60 -2.05
CA ASP A 298 16.61 10.09 -2.13
C ASP A 298 16.69 8.59 -2.50
N GLY A 299 15.54 7.92 -2.68
CA GLY A 299 15.41 6.51 -3.03
C GLY A 299 15.43 5.57 -1.82
N ASP A 300 15.52 6.07 -0.60
CA ASP A 300 15.35 5.26 0.60
C ASP A 300 13.88 4.79 0.69
N ILE A 301 13.69 3.49 0.93
CA ILE A 301 12.36 2.92 1.16
C ILE A 301 12.21 2.60 2.64
N HIS A 302 11.21 3.20 3.28
CA HIS A 302 10.83 2.83 4.63
C HIS A 302 9.68 1.83 4.59
N ALA A 303 9.81 0.76 5.35
CA ALA A 303 8.77 -0.23 5.60
C ALA A 303 8.29 -0.09 7.05
N PHE A 304 6.98 0.00 7.24
CA PHE A 304 6.36 -0.02 8.56
C PHE A 304 5.56 -1.31 8.69
N PHE A 305 5.58 -1.91 9.88
CA PHE A 305 5.06 -3.25 10.09
C PHE A 305 4.01 -3.29 11.20
N ARG A 306 2.96 -4.06 10.94
CA ARG A 306 2.10 -4.58 11.99
C ARG A 306 2.93 -5.48 12.90
N ASN A 307 2.90 -5.20 14.19
CA ASN A 307 3.62 -5.92 15.22
C ASN A 307 2.66 -6.60 16.21
N GLY A 308 2.77 -7.90 16.35
CA GLY A 308 2.04 -8.68 17.37
C GLY A 308 2.78 -8.80 18.72
N GLY A 309 3.99 -8.22 18.80
CA GLY A 309 4.85 -8.30 19.97
C GLY A 309 4.37 -7.44 21.16
N PRO A 310 5.01 -7.61 22.32
CA PRO A 310 4.58 -6.99 23.57
C PRO A 310 4.83 -5.48 23.64
N GLU A 311 5.68 -4.93 22.78
CA GLU A 311 5.99 -3.50 22.78
C GLU A 311 4.79 -2.63 22.38
N ARG A 312 3.81 -3.23 21.69
CA ARG A 312 2.59 -2.55 21.25
C ARG A 312 2.86 -1.24 20.51
N ARG A 313 3.83 -1.28 19.59
CA ARG A 313 4.27 -0.16 18.75
C ARG A 313 4.44 -0.62 17.32
N ILE A 314 4.25 0.29 16.38
CA ILE A 314 4.58 0.07 14.97
C ILE A 314 6.10 -0.06 14.85
N LYS A 315 6.55 -1.06 14.10
CA LYS A 315 7.98 -1.28 13.81
C LYS A 315 8.33 -0.71 12.44
N ARG A 316 9.61 -0.36 12.23
CA ARG A 316 10.15 0.22 11.01
C ARG A 316 11.47 -0.41 10.60
N SER A 317 11.69 -0.55 9.31
CA SER A 317 12.99 -0.83 8.69
C SER A 317 13.21 0.04 7.45
N ILE A 318 14.46 0.21 7.04
CA ILE A 318 14.84 1.04 5.90
C ILE A 318 15.65 0.20 4.92
N SER A 319 15.29 0.27 3.64
CA SER A 319 16.05 -0.26 2.52
C SER A 319 16.69 0.88 1.73
N LYS A 320 17.95 0.70 1.34
CA LYS A 320 18.74 1.67 0.53
C LYS A 320 19.06 1.15 -0.88
N ASP A 321 18.50 0.02 -1.25
CA ASP A 321 18.77 -0.68 -2.50
C ASP A 321 17.48 -1.07 -3.24
N GLY A 322 16.43 -0.26 -3.05
CA GLY A 322 15.17 -0.42 -3.75
C GLY A 322 14.30 -1.57 -3.22
N GLY A 323 14.40 -1.88 -1.93
CA GLY A 323 13.58 -2.90 -1.28
C GLY A 323 14.17 -4.31 -1.35
N MET A 324 15.44 -4.47 -1.79
CA MET A 324 16.08 -5.78 -1.89
C MET A 324 16.64 -6.27 -0.57
N THR A 325 17.24 -5.36 0.22
CA THR A 325 17.74 -5.67 1.57
C THR A 325 17.20 -4.67 2.59
N TRP A 326 17.11 -5.09 3.84
CA TRP A 326 16.48 -4.34 4.91
C TRP A 326 17.42 -4.16 6.09
N GLY A 327 17.46 -2.94 6.62
CA GLY A 327 18.26 -2.60 7.81
C GLY A 327 17.64 -3.13 9.10
N ALA A 328 18.29 -2.83 10.21
CA ALA A 328 17.81 -3.21 11.54
C ALA A 328 16.40 -2.66 11.80
N ILE A 329 15.61 -3.43 12.54
CA ILE A 329 14.27 -3.01 12.96
C ILE A 329 14.38 -1.97 14.08
N THR A 330 13.59 -0.92 13.96
CA THR A 330 13.41 0.11 14.98
C THR A 330 11.94 0.20 15.40
N THR A 331 11.69 0.69 16.60
CA THR A 331 10.35 0.87 17.15
C THR A 331 9.97 2.35 17.02
N THR A 332 8.78 2.65 16.52
CA THR A 332 8.22 4.01 16.50
C THR A 332 7.48 4.32 17.82
N ASP A 333 7.12 5.59 18.03
CA ASP A 333 6.31 5.99 19.19
C ASP A 333 4.81 5.74 19.00
N LEU A 334 4.37 5.36 17.79
CA LEU A 334 2.96 5.12 17.50
C LEU A 334 2.44 3.86 18.19
N LEU A 335 1.34 3.99 18.91
CA LEU A 335 0.63 2.89 19.56
C LEU A 335 0.15 1.87 18.52
N HIS A 336 0.03 0.60 18.94
CA HIS A 336 -0.36 -0.43 17.98
C HIS A 336 -0.95 -1.69 18.65
N PRO A 337 -2.25 -1.97 18.48
CA PRO A 337 -2.91 -3.13 19.08
C PRO A 337 -2.71 -4.42 18.28
N GLY A 338 -1.82 -4.45 17.30
CA GLY A 338 -1.69 -5.56 16.36
C GLY A 338 -2.75 -5.51 15.25
N ALA A 339 -2.97 -4.33 14.66
CA ALA A 339 -3.93 -4.09 13.57
C ALA A 339 -3.24 -3.78 12.23
N GLY A 340 -4.01 -3.71 11.14
CA GLY A 340 -3.50 -3.23 9.84
C GLY A 340 -3.20 -1.73 9.88
N ILE A 341 -2.14 -1.33 9.19
CA ILE A 341 -1.69 0.06 9.06
C ILE A 341 -1.47 0.42 7.60
N GLU A 342 -1.45 1.71 7.27
CA GLU A 342 -0.96 2.18 5.99
C GLU A 342 -0.24 3.51 6.10
N ALA A 343 0.85 3.67 5.34
CA ALA A 343 1.65 4.88 5.26
C ALA A 343 1.74 5.39 3.82
N ILE A 344 1.75 6.71 3.65
CA ILE A 344 2.04 7.38 2.39
C ILE A 344 2.98 8.57 2.60
N VAL A 345 3.78 8.90 1.59
CA VAL A 345 4.50 10.18 1.52
C VAL A 345 3.66 11.17 0.74
N LEU A 346 3.37 12.32 1.35
CA LEU A 346 2.61 13.40 0.74
C LEU A 346 3.46 14.19 -0.26
N ASN A 347 2.82 14.92 -1.16
CA ASN A 347 3.48 15.73 -2.19
C ASN A 347 4.49 16.75 -1.65
N ASN A 348 4.33 17.20 -0.40
CA ASN A 348 5.28 18.09 0.29
C ASN A 348 6.42 17.36 1.00
N GLY A 349 6.45 16.01 0.95
CA GLY A 349 7.47 15.17 1.58
C GLY A 349 7.14 14.74 3.02
N HIS A 350 6.01 15.18 3.59
CA HIS A 350 5.57 14.68 4.89
C HIS A 350 5.15 13.22 4.80
N LEU A 351 5.39 12.47 5.85
CA LEU A 351 4.96 11.09 6.00
C LEU A 351 3.65 11.06 6.80
N LEU A 352 2.62 10.42 6.25
CA LEU A 352 1.36 10.20 6.92
C LEU A 352 1.19 8.70 7.22
N MET A 353 0.75 8.38 8.44
CA MET A 353 0.41 7.02 8.89
C MET A 353 -1.06 6.97 9.30
N ALA A 354 -1.81 6.00 8.78
CA ALA A 354 -3.15 5.65 9.23
C ALA A 354 -3.10 4.35 10.05
N TYR A 355 -3.63 4.36 11.27
CA TYR A 355 -3.46 3.25 12.23
C TYR A 355 -4.49 3.29 13.36
N ASN A 356 -4.62 2.19 14.11
CA ASN A 356 -5.41 2.19 15.34
C ASN A 356 -4.57 2.72 16.51
N ASP A 357 -4.96 3.87 17.07
CA ASP A 357 -4.26 4.58 18.14
C ASP A 357 -4.68 4.05 19.52
N VAL A 358 -4.44 2.79 19.74
CA VAL A 358 -4.65 2.10 21.02
C VAL A 358 -3.48 1.15 21.29
N GLU A 359 -3.10 1.01 22.55
CA GLU A 359 -2.02 0.09 22.92
C GLU A 359 -2.52 -1.35 22.95
N GLU A 360 -3.65 -1.59 23.60
CA GLU A 360 -4.34 -2.89 23.72
C GLU A 360 -5.85 -2.69 23.71
N GLY A 361 -6.58 -3.71 23.30
CA GLY A 361 -8.04 -3.72 23.37
C GLY A 361 -8.74 -3.60 22.03
N PRO A 362 -9.96 -3.08 22.03
CA PRO A 362 -10.75 -2.93 20.81
C PRO A 362 -10.11 -1.93 19.85
N ARG A 363 -10.41 -2.06 18.56
CA ARG A 363 -9.93 -1.16 17.51
C ARG A 363 -10.94 -0.03 17.29
N ASP A 364 -11.28 0.66 18.38
CA ASP A 364 -12.34 1.67 18.44
C ASP A 364 -11.82 3.10 18.22
N LYS A 365 -10.50 3.25 18.04
CA LYS A 365 -9.86 4.51 17.66
C LYS A 365 -9.04 4.32 16.39
N LEU A 366 -9.37 5.05 15.35
CA LEU A 366 -8.63 5.10 14.10
C LEU A 366 -8.07 6.51 13.92
N ALA A 367 -6.76 6.63 13.82
CA ALA A 367 -6.08 7.92 13.70
C ALA A 367 -5.24 8.02 12.44
N VAL A 368 -4.94 9.26 12.06
CA VAL A 368 -3.87 9.62 11.15
C VAL A 368 -2.85 10.48 11.87
N SER A 369 -1.56 10.17 11.69
CA SER A 369 -0.46 10.97 12.24
C SER A 369 0.47 11.42 11.13
N ILE A 370 1.02 12.64 11.25
CA ILE A 370 1.95 13.24 10.29
C ILE A 370 3.30 13.49 10.95
N SER A 371 4.36 13.11 10.19
CA SER A 371 5.76 13.36 10.49
C SER A 371 6.37 14.22 9.38
N ASP A 372 7.17 15.22 9.73
CA ASP A 372 7.98 16.03 8.80
C ASP A 372 9.47 15.66 8.82
N ASP A 373 9.83 14.59 9.54
CA ASP A 373 11.18 14.07 9.71
C ASP A 373 11.30 12.58 9.37
N ARG A 374 10.48 12.10 8.42
CA ARG A 374 10.47 10.72 7.91
C ARG A 374 10.12 9.65 8.96
N GLY A 375 9.31 10.01 9.96
CA GLY A 375 8.82 9.10 11.00
C GLY A 375 9.78 8.92 12.18
N GLU A 376 10.74 9.84 12.36
CA GLU A 376 11.51 9.92 13.60
C GLU A 376 10.66 10.48 14.74
N THR A 377 9.85 11.49 14.45
CA THR A 377 8.83 12.03 15.36
C THR A 377 7.48 12.23 14.66
N TRP A 378 6.38 12.16 15.42
CA TRP A 378 5.03 12.35 14.93
C TRP A 378 4.43 13.58 15.58
N LYS A 379 4.34 14.68 14.81
CA LYS A 379 4.00 16.00 15.36
C LYS A 379 2.51 16.25 15.46
N TRP A 380 1.75 15.71 14.52
CA TRP A 380 0.31 15.96 14.43
C TRP A 380 -0.42 14.63 14.36
N THR A 381 -1.42 14.50 15.19
CA THR A 381 -2.31 13.33 15.21
C THR A 381 -3.74 13.81 15.27
N ARG A 382 -4.61 13.19 14.48
CA ARG A 382 -6.04 13.42 14.53
C ARG A 382 -6.80 12.13 14.31
N HIS A 383 -7.86 11.94 15.10
CA HIS A 383 -8.70 10.77 15.00
C HIS A 383 -9.71 10.93 13.86
N LEU A 384 -9.73 9.93 12.95
CA LEU A 384 -10.82 9.75 11.99
C LEU A 384 -12.05 9.21 12.68
N GLU A 385 -11.83 8.39 13.70
CA GLU A 385 -12.85 7.75 14.53
C GLU A 385 -12.34 7.61 15.97
N ASP A 386 -13.20 7.93 16.93
CA ASP A 386 -13.03 7.65 18.37
C ASP A 386 -14.42 7.39 18.96
N THR A 387 -14.89 6.15 18.81
CA THR A 387 -16.24 5.75 19.22
C THR A 387 -16.18 4.45 19.98
N PRO A 388 -16.33 4.47 21.31
CA PRO A 388 -16.36 3.26 22.13
C PRO A 388 -17.38 2.23 21.62
N ASP A 389 -17.06 0.96 21.80
CA ASP A 389 -17.86 -0.19 21.37
C ASP A 389 -18.02 -0.36 19.83
N SER A 390 -17.37 0.50 19.03
CA SER A 390 -17.27 0.36 17.59
C SER A 390 -15.96 -0.32 17.18
N ARG A 391 -15.83 -0.65 15.89
CA ARG A 391 -14.65 -1.29 15.35
C ARG A 391 -14.26 -0.72 14.00
N PHE A 392 -13.01 -0.27 13.89
CA PHE A 392 -12.43 0.33 12.69
C PHE A 392 -11.15 -0.40 12.33
N ASP A 393 -11.15 -1.04 11.17
CA ASP A 393 -10.05 -1.93 10.80
C ASP A 393 -9.50 -1.58 9.42
N TYR A 394 -8.21 -1.84 9.25
CA TYR A 394 -7.53 -1.89 7.98
C TYR A 394 -7.74 -0.63 7.13
N PRO A 395 -7.23 0.53 7.58
CA PRO A 395 -7.26 1.74 6.79
C PRO A 395 -6.46 1.57 5.50
N SER A 396 -6.92 2.24 4.45
CA SER A 396 -6.22 2.42 3.19
C SER A 396 -6.33 3.88 2.78
N ILE A 397 -5.24 4.51 2.35
CA ILE A 397 -5.19 5.96 2.13
C ILE A 397 -4.40 6.31 0.87
N VAL A 398 -4.89 7.32 0.15
CA VAL A 398 -4.20 7.93 -0.99
C VAL A 398 -4.27 9.45 -0.92
N GLN A 399 -3.25 10.12 -1.44
CA GLN A 399 -3.32 11.54 -1.77
C GLN A 399 -3.74 11.69 -3.22
N ALA A 400 -4.86 12.35 -3.46
CA ALA A 400 -5.37 12.63 -4.79
C ALA A 400 -4.54 13.72 -5.51
N LYS A 401 -4.70 13.83 -6.82
CA LYS A 401 -3.97 14.82 -7.65
C LYS A 401 -4.23 16.26 -7.27
N ASP A 402 -5.38 16.55 -6.67
CA ASP A 402 -5.71 17.87 -6.14
C ASP A 402 -5.08 18.18 -4.79
N GLY A 403 -4.31 17.21 -4.22
CA GLY A 403 -3.63 17.32 -2.94
C GLY A 403 -4.46 16.86 -1.75
N THR A 404 -5.75 16.58 -1.93
CA THR A 404 -6.61 16.08 -0.86
C THR A 404 -6.35 14.62 -0.53
N LEU A 405 -6.83 14.16 0.60
CA LEU A 405 -6.60 12.81 1.13
C LEU A 405 -7.92 12.04 1.15
N HIS A 406 -7.88 10.84 0.62
CA HIS A 406 -8.99 9.91 0.68
C HIS A 406 -8.57 8.66 1.44
N ALA A 407 -9.31 8.30 2.49
CA ALA A 407 -9.09 7.04 3.19
C ALA A 407 -10.37 6.20 3.24
N THR A 408 -10.18 4.88 3.20
CA THR A 408 -11.26 3.90 3.42
C THR A 408 -10.84 2.93 4.51
N TYR A 409 -11.81 2.41 5.24
CA TYR A 409 -11.60 1.40 6.28
C TYR A 409 -12.88 0.59 6.53
N SER A 410 -12.70 -0.59 7.10
CA SER A 410 -13.83 -1.43 7.54
C SER A 410 -14.50 -0.79 8.74
N PHE A 411 -15.80 -0.58 8.64
CA PHE A 411 -16.64 -0.05 9.71
C PHE A 411 -17.51 -1.16 10.27
N ASN A 412 -17.27 -1.56 11.52
CA ASN A 412 -17.94 -2.62 12.26
C ASN A 412 -17.97 -3.99 11.55
N LEU A 413 -17.12 -4.21 10.55
CA LEU A 413 -17.13 -5.39 9.66
C LEU A 413 -18.44 -5.55 8.86
N GLU A 414 -19.19 -4.47 8.69
CA GLU A 414 -20.51 -4.45 8.02
C GLU A 414 -20.47 -3.67 6.71
N THR A 415 -19.62 -2.65 6.64
CA THR A 415 -19.47 -1.78 5.46
C THR A 415 -18.08 -1.17 5.39
N ILE A 416 -17.83 -0.42 4.32
CA ILE A 416 -16.63 0.39 4.13
C ILE A 416 -17.00 1.86 4.31
N LYS A 417 -16.33 2.54 5.25
CA LYS A 417 -16.42 3.99 5.38
C LYS A 417 -15.34 4.66 4.54
N HIS A 418 -15.67 5.76 3.92
CA HIS A 418 -14.80 6.64 3.16
C HIS A 418 -14.75 8.00 3.84
N VAL A 419 -13.54 8.54 4.01
CA VAL A 419 -13.30 9.89 4.50
C VAL A 419 -12.48 10.67 3.49
N HIS A 420 -12.79 11.96 3.38
CA HIS A 420 -12.15 12.91 2.49
C HIS A 420 -11.74 14.15 3.31
N PHE A 421 -10.46 14.47 3.34
CA PHE A 421 -9.91 15.52 4.19
C PHE A 421 -8.61 16.09 3.58
N ASN A 422 -8.03 17.10 4.20
CA ASN A 422 -6.74 17.63 3.83
C ASN A 422 -5.73 17.58 4.99
N GLU A 423 -4.46 17.79 4.67
CA GLU A 423 -3.39 17.81 5.64
C GLU A 423 -3.60 18.89 6.73
N ALA A 424 -4.13 20.07 6.35
CA ALA A 424 -4.42 21.13 7.28
C ALA A 424 -5.39 20.70 8.38
N TRP A 425 -6.37 19.86 8.04
CA TRP A 425 -7.29 19.29 9.02
C TRP A 425 -6.56 18.40 10.04
N VAL A 426 -5.61 17.57 9.60
CA VAL A 426 -4.82 16.73 10.52
C VAL A 426 -3.94 17.58 11.42
N MET A 427 -3.36 18.66 10.90
CA MET A 427 -2.46 19.53 11.66
C MET A 427 -3.14 20.35 12.74
N GLU A 428 -4.47 20.52 12.72
CA GLU A 428 -5.20 21.14 13.83
C GLU A 428 -5.20 20.27 15.09
N GLY A 429 -5.07 18.92 14.92
CA GLY A 429 -5.15 17.94 16.00
C GLY A 429 -6.58 17.75 16.53
N ASP A 430 -6.72 16.96 17.58
CA ASP A 430 -7.99 16.73 18.31
C ASP A 430 -8.26 17.85 19.30
#